data_246d757fba884c3eec62018f8d66ccab
#
_entry.id   246d757fba884c3eec62018f8d66ccab
#
_cell.length_a   1.000
_cell.length_b   1.000
_cell.length_c   1.000
_cell.angle_alpha   90.00
_cell.angle_beta   90.00
_cell.angle_gamma   90.00
#
_symmetry.space_group_name_H-M   'P 1'
#
loop_
_entity.id
_entity.type
_entity.pdbx_description
1 polymer ?
#
loop_
_entity_poly.entity_id
_entity_poly.type
_entity_poly.pdbx_seq_one_letter_code
_entity_poly.pdbx_strand_id
1 'polypeptide(L)'
;LFPYTTLFRSKRTITLPPSTAQLLAQRKQHSYSQWIFPNPLRPEQPASPGTAYNHLKTLLKRAGLPSIRFHDLRHTFATHALASGVDAKTLSGILGHTQASFTLDTYTHVTGDMQKRASEIVGGFMEHIMVR
;
A
#
# COMPACT_ATOMS: atom_id res chain seq x y z
N LEU A 1 21.68 -4.10 -23.27
CA LEU A 1 20.90 -2.85 -23.41
C LEU A 1 19.44 -3.22 -23.60
N PHE A 2 18.66 -3.20 -22.52
CA PHE A 2 17.25 -3.56 -22.61
C PHE A 2 16.39 -2.30 -22.40
N PRO A 3 15.74 -1.79 -23.45
CA PRO A 3 14.92 -0.58 -23.37
C PRO A 3 13.58 -0.81 -22.65
N TYR A 4 13.31 -2.01 -22.16
CA TYR A 4 12.03 -2.37 -21.54
C TYR A 4 11.79 -1.81 -20.15
N THR A 5 12.83 -1.38 -19.45
CA THR A 5 12.70 -0.88 -18.08
C THR A 5 12.19 0.54 -17.97
N THR A 6 12.19 1.29 -19.05
CA THR A 6 11.72 2.68 -19.07
C THR A 6 10.24 2.85 -19.41
N LEU A 7 9.63 1.86 -20.06
CA LEU A 7 8.23 1.94 -20.53
C LEU A 7 7.18 1.73 -19.42
N PHE A 8 7.57 1.18 -18.24
CA PHE A 8 6.62 0.86 -17.16
C PHE A 8 6.83 1.66 -15.87
N ARG A 9 7.69 2.66 -15.89
CA ARG A 9 7.81 3.60 -14.76
C ARG A 9 6.76 4.72 -14.90
N SER A 10 5.52 4.40 -14.65
CA SER A 10 4.51 5.43 -14.42
C SER A 10 4.89 6.18 -13.14
N LYS A 11 5.26 7.45 -13.30
CA LYS A 11 5.38 8.36 -12.15
C LYS A 11 3.99 8.53 -11.55
N ARG A 12 3.85 8.27 -10.25
CA ARG A 12 2.62 8.51 -9.52
C ARG A 12 2.92 9.28 -8.24
N THR A 13 2.00 10.13 -7.88
CA THR A 13 2.02 10.82 -6.59
C THR A 13 1.12 10.10 -5.62
N ILE A 14 1.61 9.82 -4.44
CA ILE A 14 0.84 9.19 -3.36
C ILE A 14 0.83 10.17 -2.19
N THR A 15 -0.36 10.53 -1.72
CA THR A 15 -0.52 11.33 -0.51
C THR A 15 -0.28 10.44 0.71
N LEU A 16 0.64 10.85 1.57
CA LEU A 16 0.98 10.11 2.78
C LEU A 16 0.16 10.63 3.97
N PRO A 17 -0.31 9.75 4.87
CA PRO A 17 -0.85 10.16 6.15
C PRO A 17 0.20 10.95 6.96
N PRO A 18 -0.22 11.94 7.79
CA PRO A 18 0.71 12.74 8.59
C PRO A 18 1.67 11.92 9.46
N SER A 19 1.18 10.84 10.07
CA SER A 19 2.00 9.92 10.86
C SER A 19 3.13 9.26 10.06
N THR A 20 2.81 8.80 8.85
CA THR A 20 3.81 8.21 7.94
C THR A 20 4.83 9.26 7.48
N ALA A 21 4.36 10.46 7.16
CA ALA A 21 5.23 11.58 6.77
C ALA A 21 6.21 11.96 7.90
N GLN A 22 5.74 11.99 9.15
CA GLN A 22 6.59 12.24 10.33
C GLN A 22 7.66 11.15 10.51
N LEU A 23 7.29 9.88 10.40
CA LEU A 23 8.26 8.77 10.48
C LEU A 23 9.34 8.87 9.41
N LEU A 24 8.97 9.20 8.18
CA LEU A 24 9.93 9.39 7.09
C LEU A 24 10.82 10.61 7.32
N ALA A 25 10.26 11.71 7.84
CA ALA A 25 11.03 12.91 8.18
C ALA A 25 12.05 12.63 9.29
N GLN A 26 11.65 11.96 10.37
CA GLN A 26 12.56 11.54 11.44
C GLN A 26 13.68 10.64 10.89
N ARG A 27 13.34 9.66 10.06
CA ARG A 27 14.34 8.81 9.44
C ARG A 27 15.32 9.62 8.57
N LYS A 28 14.82 10.60 7.82
CA LYS A 28 15.64 11.45 6.98
C LYS A 28 16.61 12.30 7.79
N GLN A 29 16.21 12.82 8.94
CA GLN A 29 17.09 13.58 9.84
C GLN A 29 18.28 12.74 10.35
N HIS A 30 18.11 11.43 10.49
CA HIS A 30 19.19 10.53 10.93
C HIS A 30 19.98 9.92 9.77
N SER A 31 19.70 10.34 8.53
CA SER A 31 20.39 9.86 7.34
C SER A 31 21.29 10.95 6.77
N TYR A 32 22.58 10.67 6.64
CA TYR A 32 23.54 11.53 5.93
C TYR A 32 23.46 11.41 4.41
N SER A 33 22.56 10.55 3.90
CA SER A 33 22.34 10.30 2.48
C SER A 33 21.25 11.19 1.91
N GLN A 34 21.29 11.45 0.59
CA GLN A 34 20.15 12.05 -0.12
C GLN A 34 18.92 11.13 -0.14
N TRP A 35 19.11 9.83 0.09
CA TRP A 35 18.04 8.82 0.11
C TRP A 35 17.45 8.65 1.50
N ILE A 36 16.13 8.45 1.59
CA ILE A 36 15.45 8.07 2.83
C ILE A 36 15.86 6.64 3.24
N PHE A 37 16.05 5.79 2.24
CA PHE A 37 16.52 4.41 2.40
C PHE A 37 17.80 4.21 1.59
N PRO A 38 18.96 4.56 2.14
CA PRO A 38 20.24 4.38 1.47
C PRO A 38 20.66 2.91 1.46
N ASN A 39 21.52 2.56 0.52
CA ASN A 39 22.22 1.28 0.55
C ASN A 39 23.18 1.25 1.76
N PRO A 40 23.17 0.21 2.60
CA PRO A 40 24.00 0.13 3.79
C PRO A 40 25.51 0.19 3.52
N LEU A 41 25.95 -0.31 2.35
CA LEU A 41 27.36 -0.36 1.96
C LEU A 41 27.77 0.81 1.06
N ARG A 42 26.79 1.46 0.41
CA ARG A 42 27.00 2.57 -0.53
C ARG A 42 25.93 3.64 -0.30
N PRO A 43 26.12 4.51 0.71
CA PRO A 43 25.08 5.49 1.10
C PRO A 43 24.68 6.47 0.00
N GLU A 44 25.51 6.65 -1.02
CA GLU A 44 25.23 7.45 -2.21
C GLU A 44 24.21 6.80 -3.16
N GLN A 45 23.89 5.53 -2.96
CA GLN A 45 22.93 4.78 -3.74
C GLN A 45 21.67 4.45 -2.90
N PRO A 46 20.50 4.28 -3.51
CA PRO A 46 19.31 3.80 -2.81
C PRO A 46 19.48 2.33 -2.40
N ALA A 47 18.77 1.93 -1.36
CA ALA A 47 18.68 0.52 -0.97
C ALA A 47 18.09 -0.31 -2.12
N SER A 48 18.66 -1.49 -2.34
CA SER A 48 18.13 -2.43 -3.32
C SER A 48 16.83 -3.09 -2.82
N PRO A 49 15.95 -3.57 -3.71
CA PRO A 49 14.80 -4.39 -3.31
C PRO A 49 15.18 -5.60 -2.46
N GLY A 50 16.31 -6.23 -2.75
CA GLY A 50 16.86 -7.33 -1.95
C GLY A 50 17.18 -6.97 -0.51
N THR A 51 17.66 -5.75 -0.26
CA THR A 51 17.91 -5.24 1.09
C THR A 51 16.62 -5.17 1.89
N ALA A 52 15.55 -4.60 1.31
CA ALA A 52 14.24 -4.52 1.97
C ALA A 52 13.67 -5.91 2.27
N TYR A 53 13.78 -6.83 1.32
CA TYR A 53 13.34 -8.21 1.49
C TYR A 53 14.07 -8.94 2.63
N ASN A 54 15.40 -8.82 2.69
CA ASN A 54 16.20 -9.44 3.74
C ASN A 54 15.92 -8.84 5.12
N HIS A 55 15.68 -7.53 5.19
CA HIS A 55 15.25 -6.88 6.44
C HIS A 55 13.90 -7.41 6.93
N LEU A 56 12.92 -7.55 6.04
CA LEU A 56 11.62 -8.12 6.41
C LEU A 56 11.78 -9.54 6.98
N LYS A 57 12.54 -10.40 6.33
CA LYS A 57 12.81 -11.76 6.82
C LYS A 57 13.44 -11.76 8.21
N THR A 58 14.41 -10.89 8.43
CA THR A 58 15.09 -10.76 9.73
C THR A 58 14.12 -10.29 10.81
N LEU A 59 13.28 -9.31 10.52
CA LEU A 59 12.27 -8.81 11.46
C LEU A 59 11.25 -9.88 11.81
N LEU A 60 10.71 -10.60 10.84
CA LEU A 60 9.76 -11.68 11.07
C LEU A 60 10.37 -12.79 11.94
N LYS A 61 11.60 -13.20 11.64
CA LYS A 61 12.32 -14.21 12.44
C LYS A 61 12.53 -13.75 13.88
N ARG A 62 12.94 -12.49 14.09
CA ARG A 62 13.15 -11.92 15.45
C ARG A 62 11.84 -11.81 16.22
N ALA A 63 10.75 -11.51 15.56
CA ALA A 63 9.42 -11.41 16.16
C ALA A 63 8.72 -12.75 16.37
N GLY A 64 9.31 -13.88 15.95
CA GLY A 64 8.69 -15.20 16.02
C GLY A 64 7.46 -15.33 15.12
N LEU A 65 7.37 -14.52 14.05
CA LEU A 65 6.25 -14.50 13.12
C LEU A 65 6.50 -15.42 11.92
N PRO A 66 5.43 -15.94 11.30
CA PRO A 66 5.55 -16.73 10.08
C PRO A 66 6.26 -15.97 8.97
N SER A 67 7.01 -16.70 8.13
CA SER A 67 7.61 -16.10 6.94
C SER A 67 6.53 -15.78 5.92
N ILE A 68 6.50 -14.53 5.47
CA ILE A 68 5.65 -14.06 4.37
C ILE A 68 6.50 -13.49 3.24
N ARG A 69 5.93 -13.41 2.04
CA ARG A 69 6.57 -12.73 0.92
C ARG A 69 6.46 -11.22 1.09
N PHE A 70 7.43 -10.47 0.58
CA PHE A 70 7.36 -9.00 0.61
C PHE A 70 6.09 -8.45 -0.06
N HIS A 71 5.65 -9.11 -1.14
CA HIS A 71 4.44 -8.74 -1.85
C HIS A 71 3.14 -8.95 -1.04
N ASP A 72 3.16 -9.82 -0.04
CA ASP A 72 2.00 -10.06 0.83
C ASP A 72 1.67 -8.85 1.71
N LEU A 73 2.65 -7.98 1.99
CA LEU A 73 2.41 -6.68 2.64
C LEU A 73 1.49 -5.78 1.81
N ARG A 74 1.68 -5.80 0.49
CA ARG A 74 0.83 -5.07 -0.44
C ARG A 74 -0.60 -5.63 -0.46
N HIS A 75 -0.75 -6.96 -0.44
CA HIS A 75 -2.06 -7.61 -0.35
C HIS A 75 -2.76 -7.27 0.97
N THR A 76 -2.04 -7.34 2.08
CA THR A 76 -2.55 -6.97 3.41
C THR A 76 -3.04 -5.52 3.42
N PHE A 77 -2.24 -4.59 2.92
CA PHE A 77 -2.64 -3.18 2.82
C PHE A 77 -3.92 -3.02 1.99
N ALA A 78 -3.97 -3.64 0.81
CA ALA A 78 -5.12 -3.53 -0.07
C ALA A 78 -6.40 -4.09 0.56
N THR A 79 -6.30 -5.24 1.23
CA THR A 79 -7.44 -5.87 1.92
C THR A 79 -7.98 -4.95 3.03
N HIS A 80 -7.10 -4.41 3.87
CA HIS A 80 -7.51 -3.50 4.95
C HIS A 80 -8.05 -2.18 4.41
N ALA A 81 -7.47 -1.62 3.37
CA ALA A 81 -7.94 -0.38 2.75
C ALA A 81 -9.37 -0.54 2.19
N LEU A 82 -9.63 -1.63 1.44
CA LEU A 82 -10.97 -1.94 0.94
C LEU A 82 -11.96 -2.16 2.09
N ALA A 83 -11.60 -2.96 3.09
CA ALA A 83 -12.44 -3.20 4.26
C ALA A 83 -12.73 -1.91 5.05
N SER A 84 -11.84 -0.94 5.00
CA SER A 84 -12.02 0.40 5.62
C SER A 84 -12.84 1.37 4.76
N GLY A 85 -13.26 0.96 3.56
CA GLY A 85 -14.13 1.75 2.69
C GLY A 85 -13.40 2.57 1.62
N VAL A 86 -12.10 2.36 1.41
CA VAL A 86 -11.40 2.96 0.27
C VAL A 86 -11.93 2.32 -1.02
N ASP A 87 -12.35 3.14 -1.98
CA ASP A 87 -12.85 2.62 -3.25
C ASP A 87 -11.75 1.97 -4.09
N ALA A 88 -12.13 0.99 -4.90
CA ALA A 88 -11.21 0.17 -5.68
C ALA A 88 -10.41 0.98 -6.71
N LYS A 89 -10.98 2.05 -7.27
CA LYS A 89 -10.29 2.91 -8.24
C LYS A 89 -9.18 3.72 -7.59
N THR A 90 -9.48 4.34 -6.45
CA THR A 90 -8.49 5.07 -5.63
C THR A 90 -7.37 4.12 -5.18
N LEU A 91 -7.73 2.95 -4.67
CA LEU A 91 -6.77 1.94 -4.24
C LEU A 91 -5.89 1.46 -5.39
N SER A 92 -6.48 1.23 -6.57
CA SER A 92 -5.73 0.87 -7.78
C SER A 92 -4.71 1.93 -8.16
N GLY A 93 -5.07 3.22 -8.04
CA GLY A 93 -4.16 4.35 -8.26
C GLY A 93 -3.00 4.35 -7.26
N ILE A 94 -3.28 4.17 -5.98
CA ILE A 94 -2.26 4.09 -4.91
C ILE A 94 -1.31 2.92 -5.16
N LEU A 95 -1.84 1.76 -5.50
CA LEU A 95 -1.05 0.56 -5.74
C LEU A 95 -0.35 0.56 -7.11
N GLY A 96 -0.78 1.40 -8.05
CA GLY A 96 -0.24 1.46 -9.40
C GLY A 96 -0.70 0.31 -10.28
N HIS A 97 -1.90 -0.22 -10.06
CA HIS A 97 -2.54 -1.14 -10.97
C HIS A 97 -3.05 -0.39 -12.19
N THR A 98 -2.95 -0.98 -13.39
CA THR A 98 -3.43 -0.39 -14.63
C THR A 98 -4.96 -0.44 -14.76
N GLN A 99 -5.61 -1.38 -14.06
CA GLN A 99 -7.05 -1.59 -14.10
C GLN A 99 -7.62 -1.80 -12.69
N ALA A 100 -8.70 -1.10 -12.36
CA ALA A 100 -9.39 -1.26 -11.08
C ALA A 100 -10.03 -2.64 -10.91
N SER A 101 -10.46 -3.28 -12.01
CA SER A 101 -10.98 -4.65 -12.03
C SER A 101 -9.99 -5.65 -11.44
N PHE A 102 -8.71 -5.52 -11.75
CA PHE A 102 -7.67 -6.38 -11.18
C PHE A 102 -7.61 -6.29 -9.64
N THR A 103 -7.81 -5.10 -9.09
CA THR A 103 -7.87 -4.91 -7.63
C THR A 103 -9.10 -5.61 -7.04
N LEU A 104 -10.26 -5.47 -7.66
CA LEU A 104 -11.51 -6.12 -7.22
C LEU A 104 -11.40 -7.64 -7.31
N ASP A 105 -10.93 -8.18 -8.43
CA ASP A 105 -10.81 -9.63 -8.65
C ASP A 105 -9.84 -10.27 -7.64
N THR A 106 -8.78 -9.55 -7.25
CA THR A 106 -7.80 -10.05 -6.29
C THR A 106 -8.34 -10.06 -4.86
N TYR A 107 -9.31 -9.19 -4.54
CA TYR A 107 -9.81 -8.98 -3.16
C TYR A 107 -11.32 -9.22 -3.00
N THR A 108 -11.94 -10.01 -3.87
CA THR A 108 -13.38 -10.31 -3.88
C THR A 108 -13.92 -10.91 -2.58
N HIS A 109 -13.09 -11.60 -1.81
CA HIS A 109 -13.50 -12.19 -0.53
C HIS A 109 -13.72 -11.17 0.60
N VAL A 110 -13.31 -9.91 0.41
CA VAL A 110 -13.59 -8.80 1.36
C VAL A 110 -15.00 -8.24 1.19
N THR A 111 -15.70 -8.63 0.12
CA THR A 111 -16.96 -8.00 -0.33
C THR A 111 -18.17 -8.21 0.57
N GLY A 112 -18.23 -9.28 1.39
CA GLY A 112 -19.38 -9.54 2.24
C GLY A 112 -19.66 -8.43 3.25
N ASP A 113 -18.63 -8.03 4.00
CA ASP A 113 -18.72 -6.93 4.97
C ASP A 113 -18.90 -5.57 4.29
N MET A 114 -18.31 -5.39 3.10
CA MET A 114 -18.48 -4.16 2.32
C MET A 114 -19.90 -4.02 1.80
N GLN A 115 -20.52 -5.10 1.34
CA GLN A 115 -21.93 -5.09 0.91
C GLN A 115 -22.87 -4.77 2.07
N LYS A 116 -22.62 -5.33 3.25
CA LYS A 116 -23.40 -5.02 4.45
C LYS A 116 -23.31 -3.55 4.82
N ARG A 117 -22.10 -2.98 4.89
CA ARG A 117 -21.89 -1.55 5.14
C ARG A 117 -22.52 -0.67 4.07
N ALA A 118 -22.40 -1.04 2.80
CA ALA A 118 -23.06 -0.31 1.71
C ALA A 118 -24.57 -0.32 1.86
N SER A 119 -25.16 -1.46 2.24
CA SER A 119 -26.60 -1.59 2.51
C SER A 119 -27.03 -0.68 3.68
N GLU A 120 -26.26 -0.62 4.75
CA GLU A 120 -26.54 0.26 5.90
C GLU A 120 -26.47 1.74 5.50
N ILE A 121 -25.47 2.14 4.71
CA ILE A 121 -25.34 3.50 4.19
C ILE A 121 -26.52 3.86 3.26
N VAL A 122 -26.87 2.97 2.33
CA VAL A 122 -28.01 3.17 1.43
C VAL A 122 -29.31 3.22 2.21
N GLY A 123 -29.49 2.36 3.21
CA GLY A 123 -30.66 2.36 4.09
C GLY A 123 -30.83 3.70 4.81
N GLY A 124 -29.76 4.19 5.46
CA GLY A 124 -29.77 5.50 6.13
C GLY A 124 -30.05 6.66 5.18
N PHE A 125 -29.49 6.61 3.98
CA PHE A 125 -29.74 7.61 2.94
C PHE A 125 -31.19 7.58 2.45
N MET A 126 -31.76 6.40 2.22
CA MET A 126 -33.13 6.23 1.79
C MET A 126 -34.13 6.69 2.86
N GLU A 127 -33.90 6.35 4.13
CA GLU A 127 -34.71 6.82 5.25
C GLU A 127 -34.73 8.36 5.33
N HIS A 128 -33.57 9.00 5.13
CA HIS A 128 -33.46 10.45 5.16
C HIS A 128 -34.24 11.14 4.02
N ILE A 129 -34.36 10.51 2.87
CA ILE A 129 -35.15 11.03 1.73
C ILE A 129 -36.64 10.80 1.94
N MET A 130 -37.03 9.64 2.51
CA MET A 130 -38.43 9.26 2.65
C MET A 130 -39.17 9.98 3.79
N VAL A 131 -38.45 10.59 4.73
CA VAL A 131 -39.02 11.38 5.86
C VAL A 131 -39.35 12.82 5.46
N ARG A 132 -39.14 13.19 4.22
CA ARG A 132 -39.58 14.48 3.65
C ARG A 132 -40.86 14.29 2.86
#